data_5f36a6875dd988ff66a9e6ece0852727
#
_entry.id   5f36a6875dd988ff66a9e6ece0852727
#
_cell.length_a   1.000
_cell.length_b   1.000
_cell.length_c   1.000
_cell.angle_alpha   90.00
_cell.angle_beta   90.00
_cell.angle_gamma   90.00
#
_symmetry.space_group_name_H-M   'P 1'
#
loop_
_entity.id
_entity.type
_entity.pdbx_description
1 polymer ?
#
loop_
_entity_poly.entity_id
_entity_poly.type
_entity_poly.pdbx_seq_one_letter_code
_entity_poly.pdbx_strand_id
1 'polypeptide(L)'
;MALPPGPGAPSPFPEVLAAIDIGTNSVHMVVARTAGNDRFEVITRLKEMVRLGSGKGEMKHLEEDAVDRAVAALTRCRQLADSLDATVFAVATSAVREARNSSEFLARALVEAGVDVQVISGYEEARLIRLGALQALPIWDVDMVLIDVGGGSTEVVFGRGEEVAYARSIKLGSLRMTRSFFPDGAASAKAVRACRDFVRGRLAPMVREAQHVPYSVAVASSGTAETLAAMAYARGGGAAPQTMNGALLTRSALSEVVEDLAGTPTTEERRQLPGIDAARADILLGGAIVLEQVCLGLGVDEVVISEYALREGVLLDGLHRLRGGTLHHLSDLREASVGHLIELCDDDPAHSVQVAALSLQLAESLGPRLGLDPADYELLEAGAKLANVGLFISHSGHHKHSYYVIRNSEHLMGFTDREIELIAQVARYHRKGRPAEKHAEFAALSEVDRARVRSMVCVLRVAIGMDRNHDGAVERLDIDDDGDHVRIELVGAPGADLSLEAYTATERSNMLADCLGATVEIVWAL
;
A
#
# COMPACT_ATOMS: atom_id res chain seq x y z
N MET A 1 23.94 -19.38 15.95
CA MET A 1 23.69 -18.32 16.93
C MET A 1 24.92 -17.40 16.88
N ALA A 2 24.85 -16.36 16.05
CA ALA A 2 25.90 -15.36 15.93
C ALA A 2 25.82 -14.43 17.15
N LEU A 3 26.96 -14.15 17.78
CA LEU A 3 27.05 -13.20 18.88
C LEU A 3 26.61 -11.80 18.39
N PRO A 4 25.88 -11.01 19.19
CA PRO A 4 25.59 -9.64 18.84
C PRO A 4 26.89 -8.86 18.66
N PRO A 5 26.96 -7.94 17.65
CA PRO A 5 28.15 -7.12 17.46
C PRO A 5 28.43 -6.31 18.73
N GLY A 6 29.69 -6.25 19.11
CA GLY A 6 30.16 -5.48 20.28
C GLY A 6 29.90 -3.98 20.10
N PRO A 7 29.83 -3.19 21.19
CA PRO A 7 29.61 -1.75 21.11
C PRO A 7 30.78 -1.09 20.36
N GLY A 8 30.52 -0.56 19.16
CA GLY A 8 31.51 0.17 18.35
C GLY A 8 31.70 -0.31 16.91
N ALA A 9 31.07 -1.40 16.46
CA ALA A 9 31.06 -1.73 15.04
C ALA A 9 30.06 -0.78 14.31
N PRO A 10 30.46 -0.14 13.16
CA PRO A 10 29.52 0.64 12.37
C PRO A 10 28.33 -0.25 11.96
N SER A 11 27.12 0.26 12.13
CA SER A 11 25.90 -0.43 11.66
C SER A 11 26.07 -0.72 10.16
N PRO A 12 25.81 -1.94 9.69
CA PRO A 12 25.85 -2.23 8.26
C PRO A 12 24.70 -1.53 7.47
N PHE A 13 23.83 -0.80 8.14
CA PHE A 13 22.68 -0.12 7.57
C PHE A 13 22.87 1.39 7.55
N PRO A 14 22.28 2.11 6.56
CA PRO A 14 22.38 3.55 6.46
C PRO A 14 21.85 4.20 7.75
N GLU A 15 22.62 5.14 8.29
CA GLU A 15 22.25 5.87 9.50
C GLU A 15 21.17 6.93 9.25
N VAL A 16 21.05 7.41 8.01
CA VAL A 16 20.13 8.48 7.62
C VAL A 16 19.18 8.00 6.52
N LEU A 17 17.90 8.19 6.76
CA LEU A 17 16.82 7.83 5.83
C LEU A 17 15.99 9.06 5.49
N ALA A 18 15.45 9.08 4.27
CA ALA A 18 14.52 10.10 3.81
C ALA A 18 13.25 9.44 3.28
N ALA A 19 12.09 9.83 3.82
CA ALA A 19 10.79 9.45 3.29
C ALA A 19 10.16 10.62 2.54
N ILE A 20 9.71 10.39 1.32
CA ILE A 20 9.01 11.36 0.48
C ILE A 20 7.58 10.87 0.26
N ASP A 21 6.62 11.68 0.69
CA ASP A 21 5.19 11.48 0.45
C ASP A 21 4.73 12.45 -0.66
N ILE A 22 4.27 11.88 -1.77
CA ILE A 22 3.72 12.62 -2.91
C ILE A 22 2.20 12.55 -2.84
N GLY A 23 1.63 13.50 -2.11
CA GLY A 23 0.20 13.62 -1.90
C GLY A 23 -0.51 14.42 -2.98
N THR A 24 -1.84 14.46 -2.89
CA THR A 24 -2.71 15.21 -3.79
C THR A 24 -2.45 16.72 -3.78
N ASN A 25 -2.08 17.28 -2.61
CA ASN A 25 -1.92 18.71 -2.41
C ASN A 25 -0.45 19.15 -2.35
N SER A 26 0.41 18.32 -1.80
CA SER A 26 1.80 18.68 -1.48
C SER A 26 2.73 17.47 -1.57
N VAL A 27 4.02 17.75 -1.82
CA VAL A 27 5.13 16.83 -1.61
C VAL A 27 5.73 17.13 -0.25
N HIS A 28 5.83 16.11 0.58
CA HIS A 28 6.44 16.22 1.90
C HIS A 28 7.63 15.27 1.99
N MET A 29 8.72 15.74 2.58
CA MET A 29 9.86 14.90 2.94
C MET A 29 10.19 15.05 4.41
N VAL A 30 10.56 13.95 5.04
CA VAL A 30 11.22 13.90 6.33
C VAL A 30 12.55 13.19 6.18
N VAL A 31 13.61 13.77 6.72
CA VAL A 31 14.93 13.12 6.82
C VAL A 31 15.20 12.87 8.29
N ALA A 32 15.54 11.63 8.62
CA ALA A 32 15.75 11.22 9.99
C ALA A 32 16.97 10.29 10.12
N ARG A 33 17.63 10.36 11.29
CA ARG A 33 18.67 9.44 11.68
C ARG A 33 18.08 8.30 12.50
N THR A 34 18.56 7.08 12.27
CA THR A 34 18.16 5.92 13.07
C THR A 34 18.82 5.99 14.45
N ALA A 35 18.04 5.89 15.50
CA ALA A 35 18.49 6.02 16.90
C ALA A 35 18.26 4.73 17.68
N GLY A 36 18.62 3.57 17.17
CA GLY A 36 18.41 2.27 17.81
C GLY A 36 16.95 1.96 18.17
N ASN A 37 16.59 0.70 18.36
CA ASN A 37 15.22 0.26 18.74
C ASN A 37 14.09 0.89 17.92
N ASP A 38 14.28 0.99 16.59
CA ASP A 38 13.29 1.52 15.63
C ASP A 38 12.82 2.96 15.91
N ARG A 39 13.64 3.74 16.63
CA ARG A 39 13.41 5.16 16.85
C ARG A 39 14.14 6.00 15.81
N PHE A 40 13.56 7.17 15.52
CA PHE A 40 14.10 8.15 14.60
C PHE A 40 14.30 9.49 15.28
N GLU A 41 15.44 10.10 15.01
CA GLU A 41 15.69 11.51 15.28
C GLU A 41 15.51 12.30 13.99
N VAL A 42 14.49 13.16 13.93
CA VAL A 42 14.22 13.97 12.74
C VAL A 42 15.31 15.02 12.59
N ILE A 43 16.04 14.98 11.47
CA ILE A 43 17.08 15.97 11.12
C ILE A 43 16.43 17.19 10.48
N THR A 44 15.54 16.98 9.50
CA THR A 44 14.90 18.07 8.77
C THR A 44 13.61 17.62 8.10
N ARG A 45 12.77 18.59 7.75
CA ARG A 45 11.54 18.39 6.98
C ARG A 45 11.49 19.38 5.81
N LEU A 46 10.95 18.92 4.67
CA LEU A 46 10.65 19.78 3.53
C LEU A 46 9.18 19.57 3.14
N LYS A 47 8.47 20.66 2.86
CA LYS A 47 7.08 20.63 2.41
C LYS A 47 6.88 21.62 1.28
N GLU A 48 6.35 21.13 0.17
CA GLU A 48 6.07 21.95 -1.01
C GLU A 48 4.65 21.73 -1.52
N MET A 49 3.95 22.82 -1.79
CA MET A 49 2.58 22.80 -2.30
C MET A 49 2.59 22.64 -3.81
N VAL A 50 2.34 21.44 -4.30
CA VAL A 50 2.39 21.09 -5.73
C VAL A 50 1.00 21.00 -6.37
N ARG A 51 -0.03 20.70 -5.56
CA ARG A 51 -1.44 20.61 -5.96
C ARG A 51 -1.65 19.69 -7.18
N LEU A 52 -1.07 18.48 -7.16
CA LEU A 52 -1.22 17.48 -8.21
C LEU A 52 -2.70 17.17 -8.52
N GLY A 53 -3.57 17.24 -7.51
CA GLY A 53 -5.00 17.08 -7.69
C GLY A 53 -5.72 18.30 -8.28
N SER A 54 -5.03 19.31 -8.81
CA SER A 54 -5.66 20.55 -9.31
C SER A 54 -6.28 20.44 -10.71
N GLY A 55 -6.12 19.34 -11.45
CA GLY A 55 -6.69 19.10 -12.78
C GLY A 55 -8.23 19.20 -12.85
N LYS A 56 -8.81 19.40 -14.02
CA LYS A 56 -10.27 19.47 -14.21
C LYS A 56 -10.92 18.08 -14.08
N GLY A 57 -12.05 17.98 -13.39
CA GLY A 57 -12.82 16.73 -13.25
C GLY A 57 -12.44 15.88 -12.03
N GLU A 58 -12.58 14.56 -12.11
CA GLU A 58 -12.46 13.59 -11.00
C GLU A 58 -11.00 13.23 -10.64
N MET A 59 -10.03 14.14 -10.82
CA MET A 59 -8.59 13.91 -10.54
C MET A 59 -7.98 12.72 -11.32
N LYS A 60 -8.51 12.46 -12.54
CA LYS A 60 -8.06 11.36 -13.40
C LYS A 60 -6.92 11.74 -14.35
N HIS A 61 -6.42 12.97 -14.27
CA HIS A 61 -5.33 13.47 -15.09
C HIS A 61 -4.51 14.48 -14.29
N LEU A 62 -3.19 14.32 -14.32
CA LEU A 62 -2.26 15.26 -13.74
C LEU A 62 -1.97 16.35 -14.79
N GLU A 63 -2.25 17.60 -14.44
CA GLU A 63 -1.96 18.74 -15.32
C GLU A 63 -0.45 18.97 -15.43
N GLU A 64 0.03 19.35 -16.59
CA GLU A 64 1.46 19.46 -16.90
C GLU A 64 2.19 20.41 -15.93
N ASP A 65 1.60 21.57 -15.65
CA ASP A 65 2.15 22.55 -14.72
C ASP A 65 2.23 22.04 -13.27
N ALA A 66 1.32 21.15 -12.87
CA ALA A 66 1.37 20.50 -11.56
C ALA A 66 2.43 19.40 -11.51
N VAL A 67 2.60 18.66 -12.61
CA VAL A 67 3.70 17.70 -12.79
C VAL A 67 5.04 18.41 -12.72
N ASP A 68 5.20 19.54 -13.42
CA ASP A 68 6.44 20.35 -13.40
C ASP A 68 6.80 20.80 -11.97
N ARG A 69 5.80 21.30 -11.22
CA ARG A 69 6.01 21.68 -9.81
C ARG A 69 6.42 20.48 -8.96
N ALA A 70 5.79 19.33 -9.18
CA ALA A 70 6.09 18.13 -8.39
C ALA A 70 7.49 17.58 -8.71
N VAL A 71 7.90 17.52 -9.97
CA VAL A 71 9.24 17.10 -10.39
C VAL A 71 10.30 18.06 -9.82
N ALA A 72 10.06 19.38 -9.89
CA ALA A 72 10.96 20.36 -9.28
C ALA A 72 11.07 20.21 -7.74
N ALA A 73 9.96 19.88 -7.05
CA ALA A 73 9.98 19.59 -5.63
C ALA A 73 10.77 18.32 -5.33
N LEU A 74 10.58 17.24 -6.11
CA LEU A 74 11.34 15.99 -5.98
C LEU A 74 12.84 16.19 -6.22
N THR A 75 13.22 17.04 -7.17
CA THR A 75 14.63 17.39 -7.40
C THR A 75 15.25 18.03 -6.15
N ARG A 76 14.54 18.95 -5.49
CA ARG A 76 15.01 19.54 -4.22
C ARG A 76 15.07 18.52 -3.08
N CYS A 77 14.08 17.64 -3.01
CA CYS A 77 14.11 16.53 -2.06
C CYS A 77 15.35 15.64 -2.27
N ARG A 78 15.64 15.28 -3.52
CA ARG A 78 16.82 14.47 -3.87
C ARG A 78 18.11 15.16 -3.48
N GLN A 79 18.28 16.43 -3.84
CA GLN A 79 19.46 17.21 -3.49
C GLN A 79 19.68 17.32 -1.97
N LEU A 80 18.60 17.50 -1.20
CA LEU A 80 18.66 17.53 0.25
C LEU A 80 19.04 16.15 0.83
N ALA A 81 18.45 15.08 0.32
CA ALA A 81 18.79 13.72 0.72
C ALA A 81 20.26 13.38 0.42
N ASP A 82 20.75 13.74 -0.78
CA ASP A 82 22.16 13.53 -1.19
C ASP A 82 23.12 14.30 -0.28
N SER A 83 22.77 15.53 0.12
CA SER A 83 23.63 16.34 1.00
C SER A 83 23.77 15.76 2.42
N LEU A 84 22.90 14.81 2.79
CA LEU A 84 22.86 14.15 4.09
C LEU A 84 23.20 12.65 4.00
N ASP A 85 23.63 12.16 2.83
CA ASP A 85 23.87 10.74 2.55
C ASP A 85 22.66 9.85 2.92
N ALA A 86 21.44 10.36 2.72
CA ALA A 86 20.22 9.68 3.10
C ALA A 86 19.73 8.69 2.04
N THR A 87 19.36 7.49 2.46
CA THR A 87 18.62 6.55 1.61
C THR A 87 17.18 7.00 1.45
N VAL A 88 16.72 7.14 0.19
CA VAL A 88 15.41 7.71 -0.13
C VAL A 88 14.37 6.61 -0.37
N PHE A 89 13.22 6.76 0.30
CA PHE A 89 11.98 6.04 0.04
C PHE A 89 10.92 7.04 -0.38
N ALA A 90 10.36 6.88 -1.57
CA ALA A 90 9.35 7.80 -2.10
C ALA A 90 8.06 7.04 -2.45
N VAL A 91 6.94 7.52 -1.92
CA VAL A 91 5.61 6.96 -2.19
C VAL A 91 4.68 8.02 -2.77
N ALA A 92 3.79 7.58 -3.66
CA ALA A 92 2.74 8.42 -4.21
C ALA A 92 1.36 7.83 -3.91
N THR A 93 0.42 8.70 -3.60
CA THR A 93 -0.91 8.33 -3.11
C THR A 93 -2.03 8.70 -4.10
N SER A 94 -3.19 9.03 -3.62
CA SER A 94 -4.47 9.18 -4.32
C SER A 94 -4.39 9.88 -5.69
N ALA A 95 -3.74 11.05 -5.81
CA ALA A 95 -3.70 11.79 -7.07
C ALA A 95 -2.95 11.04 -8.17
N VAL A 96 -1.79 10.49 -7.87
CA VAL A 96 -0.97 9.72 -8.83
C VAL A 96 -1.62 8.36 -9.11
N ARG A 97 -2.12 7.69 -8.06
CA ARG A 97 -2.80 6.39 -8.16
C ARG A 97 -4.03 6.44 -9.08
N GLU A 98 -4.78 7.54 -9.08
CA GLU A 98 -6.00 7.68 -9.89
C GLU A 98 -5.75 8.24 -11.29
N ALA A 99 -4.58 8.79 -11.56
CA ALA A 99 -4.28 9.47 -12.80
C ALA A 99 -3.99 8.50 -13.96
N ARG A 100 -4.57 8.77 -15.13
CA ARG A 100 -4.33 7.99 -16.35
C ARG A 100 -2.93 8.19 -16.94
N ASN A 101 -2.32 9.33 -16.64
CA ASN A 101 -0.95 9.69 -17.05
C ASN A 101 0.07 9.55 -15.91
N SER A 102 -0.21 8.69 -14.93
CA SER A 102 0.70 8.43 -13.80
C SER A 102 2.07 7.92 -14.27
N SER A 103 2.12 7.06 -15.29
CA SER A 103 3.37 6.52 -15.85
C SER A 103 4.29 7.61 -16.40
N GLU A 104 3.76 8.66 -17.01
CA GLU A 104 4.52 9.82 -17.49
C GLU A 104 5.15 10.59 -16.32
N PHE A 105 4.37 10.85 -15.28
CA PHE A 105 4.87 11.48 -14.06
C PHE A 105 5.99 10.65 -13.40
N LEU A 106 5.80 9.34 -13.26
CA LEU A 106 6.79 8.44 -12.66
C LEU A 106 8.09 8.41 -13.46
N ALA A 107 7.99 8.34 -14.79
CA ALA A 107 9.15 8.39 -15.66
C ALA A 107 9.93 9.71 -15.52
N ARG A 108 9.23 10.84 -15.45
CA ARG A 108 9.84 12.16 -15.24
C ARG A 108 10.47 12.29 -13.85
N ALA A 109 9.81 11.78 -12.80
CA ALA A 109 10.35 11.75 -11.44
C ALA A 109 11.68 10.98 -11.38
N LEU A 110 11.76 9.83 -12.07
CA LEU A 110 12.98 9.03 -12.12
C LEU A 110 14.06 9.70 -12.96
N VAL A 111 13.74 10.16 -14.18
CA VAL A 111 14.75 10.65 -15.14
C VAL A 111 15.22 12.07 -14.79
N GLU A 112 14.31 12.97 -14.40
CA GLU A 112 14.64 14.39 -14.17
C GLU A 112 15.04 14.66 -12.72
N ALA A 113 14.38 14.00 -11.74
CA ALA A 113 14.64 14.21 -10.32
C ALA A 113 15.50 13.11 -9.66
N GLY A 114 15.75 11.98 -10.32
CA GLY A 114 16.50 10.85 -9.75
C GLY A 114 15.77 10.18 -8.58
N VAL A 115 14.44 10.25 -8.54
CA VAL A 115 13.60 9.68 -7.47
C VAL A 115 12.73 8.56 -8.03
N ASP A 116 12.98 7.33 -7.56
CA ASP A 116 12.12 6.19 -7.84
C ASP A 116 10.89 6.24 -6.92
N VAL A 117 9.72 6.49 -7.51
CA VAL A 117 8.46 6.71 -6.79
C VAL A 117 7.59 5.46 -6.87
N GLN A 118 7.23 4.91 -5.72
CA GLN A 118 6.31 3.79 -5.61
C GLN A 118 4.87 4.29 -5.42
N VAL A 119 3.96 3.89 -6.30
CA VAL A 119 2.52 4.16 -6.13
C VAL A 119 1.95 3.10 -5.18
N ILE A 120 1.44 3.55 -4.03
CA ILE A 120 0.88 2.64 -3.02
C ILE A 120 -0.65 2.58 -3.11
N SER A 121 -1.23 1.42 -2.76
CA SER A 121 -2.68 1.26 -2.65
C SER A 121 -3.24 2.09 -1.49
N GLY A 122 -4.56 2.32 -1.46
CA GLY A 122 -5.20 3.03 -0.34
C GLY A 122 -5.08 2.27 0.98
N TYR A 123 -5.01 0.95 0.94
CA TYR A 123 -4.81 0.11 2.11
C TYR A 123 -3.38 0.19 2.63
N GLU A 124 -2.41 0.16 1.73
CA GLU A 124 -1.00 0.34 2.10
C GLU A 124 -0.75 1.74 2.65
N GLU A 125 -1.37 2.76 2.07
CA GLU A 125 -1.38 4.12 2.61
C GLU A 125 -1.92 4.12 4.06
N ALA A 126 -3.08 3.50 4.29
CA ALA A 126 -3.71 3.38 5.60
C ALA A 126 -2.82 2.63 6.62
N ARG A 127 -2.18 1.53 6.22
CA ARG A 127 -1.23 0.77 7.05
C ARG A 127 -0.04 1.62 7.46
N LEU A 128 0.59 2.28 6.51
CA LEU A 128 1.77 3.11 6.77
C LEU A 128 1.43 4.33 7.65
N ILE A 129 0.30 4.98 7.43
CA ILE A 129 -0.17 6.07 8.30
C ILE A 129 -0.33 5.58 9.73
N ARG A 130 -0.96 4.41 9.92
CA ARG A 130 -1.13 3.83 11.25
C ARG A 130 0.22 3.50 11.90
N LEU A 131 1.14 2.92 11.16
CA LEU A 131 2.49 2.61 11.64
C LEU A 131 3.20 3.89 12.12
N GLY A 132 3.06 5.00 11.39
CA GLY A 132 3.56 6.31 11.81
C GLY A 132 2.90 6.80 13.10
N ALA A 133 1.57 6.74 13.20
CA ALA A 133 0.84 7.19 14.39
C ALA A 133 1.21 6.39 15.66
N LEU A 134 1.45 5.09 15.53
CA LEU A 134 1.90 4.23 16.63
C LEU A 134 3.31 4.61 17.15
N GLN A 135 4.14 5.28 16.35
CA GLN A 135 5.43 5.81 16.79
C GLN A 135 5.30 7.12 17.59
N ALA A 136 4.23 7.87 17.36
CA ALA A 136 4.00 9.17 17.98
C ALA A 136 3.27 9.09 19.32
N LEU A 137 2.44 8.07 19.52
CA LEU A 137 1.49 7.96 20.62
C LEU A 137 1.69 6.66 21.41
N PRO A 138 1.55 6.67 22.74
CA PRO A 138 1.70 5.48 23.59
C PRO A 138 0.43 4.59 23.55
N ILE A 139 0.01 4.14 22.36
CA ILE A 139 -1.24 3.43 22.10
C ILE A 139 -1.03 2.06 21.47
N TRP A 140 0.18 1.50 21.55
CA TRP A 140 0.51 0.22 20.93
C TRP A 140 -0.42 -0.92 21.32
N ASP A 141 -0.69 -1.09 22.60
CA ASP A 141 -1.52 -2.16 23.14
C ASP A 141 -3.00 -1.80 23.28
N VAL A 142 -3.49 -0.80 22.53
CA VAL A 142 -4.86 -0.30 22.62
C VAL A 142 -5.58 -0.50 21.30
N ASP A 143 -6.83 -0.98 21.37
CA ASP A 143 -7.73 -1.01 20.22
C ASP A 143 -8.02 0.43 19.77
N MET A 144 -7.63 0.79 18.57
CA MET A 144 -7.72 2.16 18.06
C MET A 144 -8.47 2.22 16.75
N VAL A 145 -9.12 3.35 16.49
CA VAL A 145 -9.49 3.81 15.15
C VAL A 145 -8.63 5.01 14.77
N LEU A 146 -7.98 4.94 13.61
CA LEU A 146 -7.24 6.06 13.04
C LEU A 146 -8.02 6.62 11.86
N ILE A 147 -8.10 7.96 11.79
CA ILE A 147 -8.76 8.73 10.74
C ILE A 147 -7.73 9.71 10.16
N ASP A 148 -7.39 9.56 8.90
CA ASP A 148 -6.53 10.50 8.17
C ASP A 148 -7.29 11.17 7.04
N VAL A 149 -7.45 12.49 7.11
CA VAL A 149 -8.14 13.28 6.07
C VAL A 149 -7.11 13.96 5.20
N GLY A 150 -6.73 13.28 4.12
CA GLY A 150 -5.80 13.79 3.13
C GLY A 150 -6.42 14.80 2.16
N GLY A 151 -5.67 15.11 1.09
CA GLY A 151 -6.16 16.02 0.04
C GLY A 151 -7.18 15.36 -0.90
N GLY A 152 -6.95 14.11 -1.27
CA GLY A 152 -7.76 13.36 -2.26
C GLY A 152 -8.62 12.25 -1.67
N SER A 153 -8.16 11.63 -0.59
CA SER A 153 -8.80 10.50 0.09
C SER A 153 -8.86 10.70 1.60
N THR A 154 -9.55 9.80 2.27
CA THR A 154 -9.59 9.67 3.73
C THR A 154 -9.41 8.20 4.05
N GLU A 155 -8.44 7.91 4.88
CA GLU A 155 -8.12 6.58 5.38
C GLU A 155 -8.74 6.40 6.76
N VAL A 156 -9.42 5.26 6.98
CA VAL A 156 -9.98 4.86 8.28
C VAL A 156 -9.47 3.46 8.58
N VAL A 157 -8.77 3.30 9.71
CA VAL A 157 -8.10 2.06 10.09
C VAL A 157 -8.42 1.70 11.52
N PHE A 158 -8.90 0.48 11.75
CA PHE A 158 -9.08 -0.10 13.07
C PHE A 158 -8.02 -1.18 13.31
N GLY A 159 -7.52 -1.27 14.53
CA GLY A 159 -6.58 -2.33 14.89
C GLY A 159 -5.88 -2.08 16.22
N ARG A 160 -5.01 -3.03 16.61
CA ARG A 160 -4.22 -2.99 17.84
C ARG A 160 -2.78 -3.42 17.55
N GLY A 161 -1.78 -2.73 18.09
CA GLY A 161 -0.37 -3.04 17.84
C GLY A 161 -0.10 -3.13 16.33
N GLU A 162 0.26 -4.28 15.85
CA GLU A 162 0.51 -4.56 14.43
C GLU A 162 -0.73 -5.02 13.66
N GLU A 163 -1.71 -5.58 14.37
CA GLU A 163 -2.92 -6.13 13.77
C GLU A 163 -3.83 -5.03 13.19
N VAL A 164 -4.25 -5.21 11.94
CA VAL A 164 -5.25 -4.38 11.26
C VAL A 164 -6.55 -5.18 11.17
N ALA A 165 -7.52 -4.82 11.99
CA ALA A 165 -8.84 -5.47 12.00
C ALA A 165 -9.74 -4.98 10.86
N TYR A 166 -9.60 -3.72 10.44
CA TYR A 166 -10.33 -3.13 9.34
C TYR A 166 -9.58 -1.94 8.78
N ALA A 167 -9.55 -1.77 7.46
CA ALA A 167 -8.98 -0.61 6.80
C ALA A 167 -9.79 -0.23 5.56
N ARG A 168 -9.96 1.06 5.33
CA ARG A 168 -10.66 1.61 4.16
C ARG A 168 -10.05 2.92 3.74
N SER A 169 -9.78 3.08 2.44
CA SER A 169 -9.50 4.36 1.82
C SER A 169 -10.73 4.80 1.01
N ILE A 170 -11.19 6.01 1.28
CA ILE A 170 -12.42 6.55 0.70
C ILE A 170 -12.07 7.80 -0.09
N LYS A 171 -12.62 7.94 -1.30
CA LYS A 171 -12.39 9.11 -2.18
C LYS A 171 -13.11 10.37 -1.65
N LEU A 172 -12.76 10.73 -0.42
CA LEU A 172 -13.18 11.93 0.30
C LEU A 172 -11.92 12.61 0.83
N GLY A 173 -11.60 13.79 0.35
CA GLY A 173 -10.41 14.53 0.81
C GLY A 173 -10.65 16.03 0.78
N SER A 174 -9.86 16.78 1.53
CA SER A 174 -10.04 18.23 1.70
C SER A 174 -10.07 18.97 0.36
N LEU A 175 -9.10 18.73 -0.54
CA LEU A 175 -9.06 19.35 -1.86
C LEU A 175 -10.19 18.84 -2.76
N ARG A 176 -10.50 17.55 -2.72
CA ARG A 176 -11.57 16.94 -3.51
C ARG A 176 -12.95 17.54 -3.16
N MET A 177 -13.27 17.65 -1.89
CA MET A 177 -14.53 18.22 -1.42
C MET A 177 -14.61 19.71 -1.71
N THR A 178 -13.53 20.46 -1.48
CA THR A 178 -13.48 21.89 -1.80
C THR A 178 -13.79 22.15 -3.28
N ARG A 179 -13.17 21.40 -4.19
CA ARG A 179 -13.39 21.58 -5.62
C ARG A 179 -14.80 21.21 -6.08
N SER A 180 -15.39 20.20 -5.44
CA SER A 180 -16.73 19.74 -5.81
C SER A 180 -17.84 20.67 -5.30
N PHE A 181 -17.65 21.28 -4.13
CA PHE A 181 -18.71 22.03 -3.45
C PHE A 181 -18.41 23.51 -3.24
N PHE A 182 -17.12 23.89 -3.25
CA PHE A 182 -16.67 25.26 -2.98
C PHE A 182 -15.65 25.76 -4.03
N PRO A 183 -15.93 25.59 -5.35
CA PRO A 183 -14.93 25.82 -6.41
C PRO A 183 -14.41 27.27 -6.42
N ASP A 184 -15.25 28.23 -6.06
CA ASP A 184 -14.91 29.66 -5.99
C ASP A 184 -14.49 30.09 -4.58
N GLY A 185 -14.25 29.14 -3.67
CA GLY A 185 -13.94 29.40 -2.28
C GLY A 185 -15.13 29.90 -1.43
N ALA A 186 -16.31 30.10 -2.02
CA ALA A 186 -17.49 30.57 -1.30
C ALA A 186 -18.22 29.44 -0.54
N ALA A 187 -18.55 29.67 0.73
CA ALA A 187 -19.25 28.72 1.60
C ALA A 187 -20.72 29.12 1.76
N SER A 188 -21.56 28.86 0.74
CA SER A 188 -23.00 29.05 0.93
C SER A 188 -23.59 27.93 1.80
N ALA A 189 -24.61 28.23 2.61
CA ALA A 189 -25.30 27.24 3.45
C ALA A 189 -25.88 26.06 2.63
N LYS A 190 -26.22 26.29 1.35
CA LYS A 190 -26.66 25.23 0.44
C LYS A 190 -25.50 24.31 0.05
N ALA A 191 -24.33 24.87 -0.28
CA ALA A 191 -23.14 24.11 -0.64
C ALA A 191 -22.62 23.29 0.54
N VAL A 192 -22.59 23.87 1.74
CA VAL A 192 -22.19 23.16 2.98
C VAL A 192 -23.11 21.97 3.25
N ARG A 193 -24.43 22.13 3.16
CA ARG A 193 -25.38 21.02 3.32
C ARG A 193 -25.17 19.96 2.27
N ALA A 194 -25.04 20.34 1.00
CA ALA A 194 -24.81 19.39 -0.09
C ALA A 194 -23.50 18.60 0.10
N CYS A 195 -22.44 19.24 0.58
CA CYS A 195 -21.17 18.58 0.93
C CYS A 195 -21.38 17.57 2.06
N ARG A 196 -22.02 17.96 3.17
CA ARG A 196 -22.32 17.05 4.30
C ARG A 196 -23.14 15.84 3.86
N ASP A 197 -24.18 16.04 3.06
CA ASP A 197 -25.04 14.95 2.57
C ASP A 197 -24.28 14.00 1.64
N PHE A 198 -23.43 14.55 0.77
CA PHE A 198 -22.60 13.75 -0.12
C PHE A 198 -21.58 12.92 0.68
N VAL A 199 -20.87 13.53 1.62
CA VAL A 199 -19.89 12.86 2.47
C VAL A 199 -20.57 11.76 3.27
N ARG A 200 -21.71 12.04 3.92
CA ARG A 200 -22.49 11.05 4.67
C ARG A 200 -22.90 9.86 3.80
N GLY A 201 -23.37 10.12 2.60
CA GLY A 201 -23.75 9.07 1.64
C GLY A 201 -22.58 8.17 1.24
N ARG A 202 -21.39 8.77 1.05
CA ARG A 202 -20.16 8.01 0.72
C ARG A 202 -19.60 7.22 1.91
N LEU A 203 -19.76 7.71 3.13
CA LEU A 203 -19.31 7.05 4.35
C LEU A 203 -20.24 5.89 4.79
N ALA A 204 -21.51 5.92 4.41
CA ALA A 204 -22.51 4.96 4.92
C ALA A 204 -22.14 3.47 4.76
N PRO A 205 -21.53 2.99 3.66
CA PRO A 205 -21.05 1.61 3.56
C PRO A 205 -19.97 1.30 4.60
N MET A 206 -18.94 2.14 4.71
CA MET A 206 -17.83 1.99 5.65
C MET A 206 -18.34 1.98 7.10
N VAL A 207 -19.20 2.93 7.46
CA VAL A 207 -19.79 3.01 8.81
C VAL A 207 -20.53 1.71 9.16
N ARG A 208 -21.30 1.16 8.22
CA ARG A 208 -22.02 -0.10 8.43
C ARG A 208 -21.08 -1.29 8.57
N GLU A 209 -20.00 -1.35 7.81
CA GLU A 209 -18.99 -2.41 7.89
C GLU A 209 -18.22 -2.33 9.22
N ALA A 210 -17.81 -1.12 9.61
CA ALA A 210 -16.98 -0.87 10.79
C ALA A 210 -17.74 -0.83 12.13
N GLN A 211 -19.08 -0.76 12.13
CA GLN A 211 -19.89 -0.57 13.35
C GLN A 211 -19.69 -1.63 14.45
N HIS A 212 -19.14 -2.80 14.10
CA HIS A 212 -18.90 -3.91 15.03
C HIS A 212 -17.41 -4.05 15.39
N VAL A 213 -16.54 -3.24 14.82
CA VAL A 213 -15.11 -3.28 15.13
C VAL A 213 -14.87 -2.44 16.39
N PRO A 214 -14.39 -3.05 17.50
CA PRO A 214 -14.20 -2.32 18.74
C PRO A 214 -13.02 -1.35 18.64
N TYR A 215 -13.11 -0.23 19.34
CA TYR A 215 -12.00 0.67 19.61
C TYR A 215 -12.17 1.38 20.95
N SER A 216 -11.07 1.74 21.58
CA SER A 216 -11.04 2.46 22.86
C SER A 216 -10.49 3.88 22.69
N VAL A 217 -9.69 4.11 21.64
CA VAL A 217 -9.09 5.41 21.34
C VAL A 217 -9.30 5.72 19.86
N ALA A 218 -9.74 6.94 19.57
CA ALA A 218 -9.77 7.44 18.21
C ALA A 218 -8.59 8.42 18.01
N VAL A 219 -7.87 8.24 16.91
CA VAL A 219 -6.73 9.07 16.51
C VAL A 219 -7.06 9.78 15.21
N ALA A 220 -6.71 11.04 15.11
CA ALA A 220 -6.76 11.78 13.86
C ALA A 220 -5.37 12.26 13.46
N SER A 221 -4.98 12.01 12.21
CA SER A 221 -3.72 12.49 11.64
C SER A 221 -3.98 13.44 10.47
N SER A 222 -2.95 13.91 9.86
CA SER A 222 -2.91 14.92 8.79
C SER A 222 -2.96 16.38 9.25
N GLY A 223 -2.45 17.23 8.37
CA GLY A 223 -2.52 18.67 8.64
C GLY A 223 -3.94 19.25 8.64
N THR A 224 -4.96 18.50 8.22
CA THR A 224 -6.36 18.88 8.42
C THR A 224 -6.72 18.76 9.89
N ALA A 225 -6.44 17.62 10.52
CA ALA A 225 -6.72 17.38 11.93
C ALA A 225 -5.92 18.31 12.84
N GLU A 226 -4.61 18.48 12.55
CA GLU A 226 -3.74 19.41 13.29
C GLU A 226 -4.28 20.85 13.27
N THR A 227 -4.68 21.35 12.09
CA THR A 227 -5.21 22.72 11.95
C THR A 227 -6.54 22.88 12.68
N LEU A 228 -7.43 21.90 12.60
CA LEU A 228 -8.72 21.94 13.30
C LEU A 228 -8.56 21.92 14.82
N ALA A 229 -7.61 21.14 15.33
CA ALA A 229 -7.26 21.16 16.75
C ALA A 229 -6.69 22.52 17.18
N ALA A 230 -5.77 23.10 16.40
CA ALA A 230 -5.21 24.41 16.69
C ALA A 230 -6.30 25.51 16.72
N MET A 231 -7.26 25.46 15.81
CA MET A 231 -8.42 26.37 15.80
C MET A 231 -9.30 26.17 17.03
N ALA A 232 -9.56 24.93 17.44
CA ALA A 232 -10.35 24.63 18.62
C ALA A 232 -9.68 25.16 19.89
N TYR A 233 -8.36 25.01 20.04
CA TYR A 233 -7.59 25.58 21.15
C TYR A 233 -7.64 27.13 21.16
N ALA A 234 -7.44 27.74 19.99
CA ALA A 234 -7.49 29.19 19.86
C ALA A 234 -8.89 29.75 20.20
N ARG A 235 -9.95 29.08 19.81
CA ARG A 235 -11.33 29.40 20.14
C ARG A 235 -11.59 29.35 21.67
N GLY A 236 -11.03 28.34 22.35
CA GLY A 236 -11.13 28.21 23.81
C GLY A 236 -10.33 29.24 24.60
N GLY A 237 -9.65 30.17 23.95
CA GLY A 237 -8.81 31.19 24.60
C GLY A 237 -7.52 30.67 25.24
N GLY A 238 -7.20 29.38 24.99
CA GLY A 238 -5.95 28.76 25.41
C GLY A 238 -4.80 29.08 24.44
N ALA A 239 -3.57 29.12 24.94
CA ALA A 239 -2.40 29.06 24.06
C ALA A 239 -2.34 27.67 23.39
N ALA A 240 -2.16 27.65 22.08
CA ALA A 240 -1.93 26.37 21.38
C ALA A 240 -0.71 25.65 21.99
N PRO A 241 -0.77 24.34 22.21
CA PRO A 241 0.39 23.57 22.66
C PRO A 241 1.56 23.74 21.68
N GLN A 242 2.79 23.58 22.15
CA GLN A 242 3.99 23.65 21.29
C GLN A 242 3.99 22.54 20.24
N THR A 243 3.36 21.42 20.52
CA THR A 243 3.12 20.29 19.60
C THR A 243 1.66 19.88 19.70
N MET A 244 1.04 19.57 18.57
CA MET A 244 -0.32 19.01 18.53
C MET A 244 -0.33 17.50 18.81
N ASN A 245 0.83 16.85 18.86
CA ASN A 245 0.91 15.44 19.14
C ASN A 245 0.33 15.11 20.52
N GLY A 246 -0.68 14.24 20.58
CA GLY A 246 -1.40 13.92 21.83
C GLY A 246 -2.47 14.93 22.23
N ALA A 247 -2.66 16.02 21.48
CA ALA A 247 -3.73 16.99 21.75
C ALA A 247 -5.11 16.36 21.52
N LEU A 248 -6.09 16.74 22.34
CA LEU A 248 -7.46 16.25 22.23
C LEU A 248 -8.34 17.23 21.46
N LEU A 249 -9.12 16.70 20.52
CA LEU A 249 -10.16 17.43 19.80
C LEU A 249 -11.49 16.73 20.03
N THR A 250 -12.36 17.34 20.84
CA THR A 250 -13.71 16.81 21.08
C THR A 250 -14.60 17.06 19.87
N ARG A 251 -15.60 16.19 19.68
CA ARG A 251 -16.60 16.34 18.61
C ARG A 251 -17.36 17.67 18.68
N SER A 252 -17.65 18.14 19.90
CA SER A 252 -18.31 19.47 20.07
C SER A 252 -17.40 20.60 19.57
N ALA A 253 -16.12 20.63 19.98
CA ALA A 253 -15.17 21.62 19.52
C ALA A 253 -14.92 21.57 18.01
N LEU A 254 -14.84 20.35 17.45
CA LEU A 254 -14.77 20.15 16.00
C LEU A 254 -15.98 20.74 15.29
N SER A 255 -17.20 20.45 15.77
CA SER A 255 -18.43 20.99 15.16
C SER A 255 -18.48 22.52 15.22
N GLU A 256 -18.04 23.11 16.33
CA GLU A 256 -17.97 24.57 16.45
C GLU A 256 -16.98 25.19 15.46
N VAL A 257 -15.80 24.59 15.28
CA VAL A 257 -14.82 25.02 14.27
C VAL A 257 -15.37 24.86 12.84
N VAL A 258 -16.10 23.77 12.56
CA VAL A 258 -16.75 23.57 11.26
C VAL A 258 -17.81 24.66 10.99
N GLU A 259 -18.60 25.05 12.01
CA GLU A 259 -19.58 26.14 11.86
C GLU A 259 -18.90 27.50 11.66
N ASP A 260 -17.78 27.79 12.34
CA ASP A 260 -17.01 29.01 12.11
C ASP A 260 -16.47 29.08 10.66
N LEU A 261 -15.91 27.98 10.17
CA LEU A 261 -15.43 27.88 8.79
C LEU A 261 -16.58 28.02 7.76
N ALA A 262 -17.73 27.41 8.04
CA ALA A 262 -18.92 27.47 7.19
C ALA A 262 -19.61 28.85 7.25
N GLY A 263 -19.57 29.50 8.40
CA GLY A 263 -20.10 30.86 8.62
C GLY A 263 -19.24 31.96 8.02
N THR A 264 -17.99 31.65 7.64
CA THR A 264 -17.05 32.60 7.03
C THR A 264 -17.11 32.50 5.50
N PRO A 265 -17.69 33.49 4.79
CA PRO A 265 -18.08 33.30 3.39
C PRO A 265 -16.92 33.07 2.41
N THR A 266 -15.80 33.77 2.61
CA THR A 266 -14.69 33.75 1.64
C THR A 266 -13.43 33.09 2.20
N THR A 267 -12.58 32.58 1.32
CA THR A 267 -11.28 32.02 1.69
C THR A 267 -10.39 33.07 2.36
N GLU A 268 -10.45 34.32 1.91
CA GLU A 268 -9.62 35.38 2.48
C GLU A 268 -10.00 35.70 3.92
N GLU A 269 -11.29 35.75 4.22
CA GLU A 269 -11.79 35.92 5.59
C GLU A 269 -11.44 34.69 6.45
N ARG A 270 -11.52 33.46 5.92
CA ARG A 270 -11.10 32.27 6.65
C ARG A 270 -9.64 32.29 7.06
N ARG A 271 -8.75 32.87 6.23
CA ARG A 271 -7.32 33.05 6.58
C ARG A 271 -7.09 33.85 7.85
N GLN A 272 -8.06 34.61 8.27
CA GLN A 272 -7.98 35.44 9.47
C GLN A 272 -8.54 34.75 10.72
N LEU A 273 -9.11 33.54 10.58
CA LEU A 273 -9.66 32.82 11.73
C LEU A 273 -8.52 32.40 12.69
N PRO A 274 -8.74 32.52 14.02
CA PRO A 274 -7.73 32.13 14.99
C PRO A 274 -7.30 30.66 14.86
N GLY A 275 -6.00 30.41 14.90
CA GLY A 275 -5.42 29.06 14.87
C GLY A 275 -5.38 28.41 13.49
N ILE A 276 -5.87 29.07 12.43
CA ILE A 276 -5.86 28.49 11.09
C ILE A 276 -4.44 28.50 10.48
N ASP A 277 -4.08 27.42 9.79
CA ASP A 277 -2.95 27.46 8.85
C ASP A 277 -3.40 28.16 7.56
N ALA A 278 -2.91 29.37 7.33
CA ALA A 278 -3.27 30.21 6.19
C ALA A 278 -3.03 29.52 4.83
N ALA A 279 -2.05 28.60 4.74
CA ALA A 279 -1.75 27.83 3.54
C ALA A 279 -2.84 26.79 3.22
N ARG A 280 -3.69 26.44 4.21
CA ARG A 280 -4.78 25.46 4.09
C ARG A 280 -6.17 26.07 4.06
N ALA A 281 -6.30 27.36 4.28
CA ALA A 281 -7.59 28.07 4.42
C ALA A 281 -8.54 27.83 3.24
N ASP A 282 -8.00 27.59 2.04
CA ASP A 282 -8.78 27.33 0.82
C ASP A 282 -9.40 25.92 0.79
N ILE A 283 -8.79 24.92 1.45
CA ILE A 283 -9.24 23.52 1.41
C ILE A 283 -9.78 23.02 2.75
N LEU A 284 -9.59 23.78 3.84
CA LEU A 284 -9.84 23.30 5.20
C LEU A 284 -11.32 22.98 5.45
N LEU A 285 -12.25 23.80 4.94
CA LEU A 285 -13.70 23.56 5.13
C LEU A 285 -14.13 22.20 4.58
N GLY A 286 -13.63 21.82 3.39
CA GLY A 286 -13.92 20.51 2.81
C GLY A 286 -13.42 19.36 3.69
N GLY A 287 -12.18 19.45 4.20
CA GLY A 287 -11.59 18.46 5.10
C GLY A 287 -12.26 18.42 6.47
N ALA A 288 -12.64 19.58 7.02
CA ALA A 288 -13.35 19.70 8.29
C ALA A 288 -14.72 18.98 8.26
N ILE A 289 -15.48 19.16 7.18
CA ILE A 289 -16.76 18.46 6.98
C ILE A 289 -16.53 16.94 6.90
N VAL A 290 -15.46 16.50 6.22
CA VAL A 290 -15.15 15.06 6.14
C VAL A 290 -14.87 14.50 7.53
N LEU A 291 -13.96 15.11 8.31
CA LEU A 291 -13.63 14.64 9.65
C LEU A 291 -14.86 14.66 10.57
N GLU A 292 -15.65 15.73 10.55
CA GLU A 292 -16.91 15.85 11.30
C GLU A 292 -17.85 14.66 11.00
N GLN A 293 -18.08 14.37 9.72
CA GLN A 293 -19.01 13.32 9.32
C GLN A 293 -18.47 11.90 9.59
N VAL A 294 -17.15 11.68 9.55
CA VAL A 294 -16.54 10.41 9.99
C VAL A 294 -16.76 10.21 11.50
N CYS A 295 -16.45 11.22 12.31
CA CYS A 295 -16.67 11.16 13.75
C CYS A 295 -18.13 10.92 14.12
N LEU A 296 -19.06 11.61 13.44
CA LEU A 296 -20.50 11.41 13.63
C LEU A 296 -20.94 9.99 13.24
N GLY A 297 -20.47 9.49 12.08
CA GLY A 297 -20.85 8.18 11.57
C GLY A 297 -20.34 7.02 12.43
N LEU A 298 -19.13 7.12 12.97
CA LEU A 298 -18.50 6.11 13.83
C LEU A 298 -18.84 6.27 15.32
N GLY A 299 -19.55 7.34 15.71
CA GLY A 299 -19.85 7.62 17.11
C GLY A 299 -18.63 8.05 17.93
N VAL A 300 -17.63 8.64 17.29
CA VAL A 300 -16.41 9.14 17.95
C VAL A 300 -16.72 10.45 18.68
N ASP A 301 -16.48 10.51 19.99
CA ASP A 301 -16.72 11.70 20.82
C ASP A 301 -15.51 12.61 20.91
N GLU A 302 -14.30 12.06 20.82
CA GLU A 302 -13.06 12.83 20.77
C GLU A 302 -11.99 12.06 19.99
N VAL A 303 -11.05 12.80 19.41
CA VAL A 303 -9.86 12.25 18.75
C VAL A 303 -8.58 12.78 19.38
N VAL A 304 -7.58 11.92 19.46
CA VAL A 304 -6.20 12.28 19.80
C VAL A 304 -5.47 12.64 18.53
N ILE A 305 -4.79 13.77 18.48
CA ILE A 305 -4.04 14.20 17.30
C ILE A 305 -2.69 13.50 17.23
N SER A 306 -2.36 12.97 16.06
CA SER A 306 -1.03 12.47 15.73
C SER A 306 -0.36 13.39 14.70
N GLU A 307 0.82 13.92 15.02
CA GLU A 307 1.66 14.66 14.06
C GLU A 307 2.44 13.72 13.12
N TYR A 308 2.53 12.44 13.47
CA TYR A 308 3.14 11.41 12.63
C TYR A 308 2.05 10.70 11.83
N ALA A 309 2.36 10.43 10.58
CA ALA A 309 1.45 9.82 9.62
C ALA A 309 2.25 8.99 8.58
N LEU A 310 1.91 9.11 7.29
CA LEU A 310 2.48 8.33 6.20
C LEU A 310 4.02 8.36 6.15
N ARG A 311 4.65 9.52 6.29
CA ARG A 311 6.10 9.68 6.14
C ARG A 311 6.89 8.90 7.19
N GLU A 312 6.46 8.98 8.43
CA GLU A 312 7.09 8.28 9.54
C GLU A 312 6.87 6.78 9.42
N GLY A 313 5.71 6.35 8.91
CA GLY A 313 5.46 4.96 8.55
C GLY A 313 6.35 4.47 7.41
N VAL A 314 6.56 5.29 6.37
CA VAL A 314 7.49 4.96 5.26
C VAL A 314 8.93 4.86 5.75
N LEU A 315 9.37 5.72 6.68
CA LEU A 315 10.72 5.60 7.28
C LEU A 315 10.89 4.28 8.02
N LEU A 316 9.91 3.90 8.83
CA LEU A 316 9.97 2.67 9.61
C LEU A 316 9.95 1.45 8.71
N ASP A 317 9.03 1.40 7.75
CA ASP A 317 8.93 0.33 6.76
C ASP A 317 10.23 0.21 5.93
N GLY A 318 10.80 1.35 5.49
CA GLY A 318 12.06 1.40 4.77
C GLY A 318 13.25 0.90 5.59
N LEU A 319 13.33 1.28 6.87
CA LEU A 319 14.38 0.80 7.78
C LEU A 319 14.30 -0.72 7.94
N HIS A 320 13.11 -1.26 8.13
CA HIS A 320 12.91 -2.69 8.27
C HIS A 320 13.30 -3.46 7.01
N ARG A 321 12.96 -2.96 5.83
CA ARG A 321 13.39 -3.56 4.54
C ARG A 321 14.91 -3.59 4.39
N LEU A 322 15.61 -2.52 4.78
CA LEU A 322 17.06 -2.45 4.69
C LEU A 322 17.77 -3.41 5.66
N ARG A 323 17.21 -3.67 6.83
CA ARG A 323 17.82 -4.56 7.82
C ARG A 323 17.73 -6.05 7.44
N GLY A 324 17.16 -6.37 6.26
CA GLY A 324 16.95 -7.77 5.83
C GLY A 324 16.06 -8.54 6.81
N GLY A 325 15.47 -7.83 7.77
CA GLY A 325 14.37 -8.32 8.55
C GLY A 325 13.21 -8.46 7.56
N THR A 326 12.82 -9.68 7.27
CA THR A 326 11.42 -9.91 7.15
C THR A 326 10.85 -9.19 8.37
N LEU A 327 10.16 -8.09 8.16
CA LEU A 327 9.13 -7.74 9.10
C LEU A 327 8.29 -9.02 9.18
N HIS A 328 8.46 -9.79 10.23
CA HIS A 328 7.49 -10.87 10.49
C HIS A 328 6.10 -10.29 10.30
N HIS A 329 5.90 -9.05 10.68
CA HIS A 329 4.68 -8.29 10.51
C HIS A 329 4.31 -7.92 9.06
N LEU A 330 5.24 -7.53 8.18
CA LEU A 330 4.87 -7.24 6.78
C LEU A 330 4.58 -8.52 6.02
N SER A 331 5.37 -9.57 6.25
CA SER A 331 5.12 -10.92 5.75
C SER A 331 3.82 -11.47 6.31
N ASP A 332 3.57 -11.36 7.62
CA ASP A 332 2.34 -11.80 8.26
C ASP A 332 1.12 -11.03 7.73
N LEU A 333 1.27 -9.71 7.50
CA LEU A 333 0.21 -8.88 6.93
C LEU A 333 -0.07 -9.24 5.46
N ARG A 334 0.97 -9.45 4.65
CA ARG A 334 0.86 -9.89 3.25
C ARG A 334 0.18 -11.25 3.20
N GLU A 335 0.63 -12.19 4.02
CA GLU A 335 0.05 -13.53 4.12
C GLU A 335 -1.41 -13.46 4.59
N ALA A 336 -1.72 -12.72 5.64
CA ALA A 336 -3.10 -12.52 6.13
C ALA A 336 -4.00 -11.89 5.06
N SER A 337 -3.49 -10.91 4.29
CA SER A 337 -4.26 -10.25 3.23
C SER A 337 -4.55 -11.18 2.04
N VAL A 338 -3.58 -12.01 1.67
CA VAL A 338 -3.74 -13.06 0.66
C VAL A 338 -4.71 -14.14 1.16
N GLY A 339 -4.55 -14.60 2.42
CA GLY A 339 -5.43 -15.57 3.07
C GLY A 339 -6.88 -15.10 3.09
N HIS A 340 -7.11 -13.84 3.44
CA HIS A 340 -8.46 -13.26 3.43
C HIS A 340 -9.11 -13.26 2.03
N LEU A 341 -8.34 -12.95 0.98
CA LEU A 341 -8.87 -12.99 -0.38
C LEU A 341 -9.16 -14.42 -0.87
N ILE A 342 -8.37 -15.40 -0.41
CA ILE A 342 -8.64 -16.83 -0.62
C ILE A 342 -9.96 -17.22 0.04
N GLU A 343 -10.13 -16.91 1.32
CA GLU A 343 -11.36 -17.22 2.08
C GLU A 343 -12.62 -16.65 1.41
N LEU A 344 -12.50 -15.48 0.78
CA LEU A 344 -13.63 -14.84 0.08
C LEU A 344 -13.94 -15.46 -1.29
N CYS A 345 -12.96 -16.00 -2.00
CA CYS A 345 -13.06 -16.25 -3.44
C CYS A 345 -12.58 -17.63 -3.91
N ASP A 346 -11.96 -18.44 -3.06
CA ASP A 346 -11.42 -19.76 -3.47
C ASP A 346 -12.20 -20.89 -2.81
N ASP A 347 -12.75 -21.78 -3.65
CA ASP A 347 -13.50 -22.94 -3.19
C ASP A 347 -12.59 -24.09 -2.74
N ASP A 348 -11.28 -24.05 -3.07
CA ASP A 348 -10.29 -25.08 -2.75
C ASP A 348 -8.98 -24.49 -2.24
N PRO A 349 -8.99 -23.91 -1.04
CA PRO A 349 -7.80 -23.29 -0.43
C PRO A 349 -6.65 -24.29 -0.24
N ALA A 350 -6.94 -25.55 0.02
CA ALA A 350 -5.93 -26.59 0.25
C ALA A 350 -5.05 -26.79 -0.99
N HIS A 351 -5.67 -26.89 -2.17
CA HIS A 351 -4.96 -26.96 -3.44
C HIS A 351 -4.09 -25.72 -3.68
N SER A 352 -4.63 -24.53 -3.45
CA SER A 352 -3.91 -23.27 -3.66
C SER A 352 -2.68 -23.15 -2.75
N VAL A 353 -2.79 -23.57 -1.48
CA VAL A 353 -1.66 -23.63 -0.53
C VAL A 353 -0.62 -24.66 -0.95
N GLN A 354 -1.05 -25.86 -1.38
CA GLN A 354 -0.15 -26.91 -1.86
C GLN A 354 0.63 -26.46 -3.08
N VAL A 355 -0.04 -25.87 -4.07
CA VAL A 355 0.61 -25.33 -5.28
C VAL A 355 1.62 -24.24 -4.94
N ALA A 356 1.31 -23.38 -3.97
CA ALA A 356 2.24 -22.36 -3.50
C ALA A 356 3.49 -22.99 -2.86
N ALA A 357 3.33 -23.99 -1.99
CA ALA A 357 4.44 -24.69 -1.35
C ALA A 357 5.37 -25.37 -2.38
N LEU A 358 4.79 -26.04 -3.38
CA LEU A 358 5.56 -26.65 -4.47
C LEU A 358 6.24 -25.62 -5.38
N SER A 359 5.58 -24.47 -5.60
CA SER A 359 6.18 -23.35 -6.34
C SER A 359 7.40 -22.78 -5.64
N LEU A 360 7.36 -22.65 -4.30
CA LEU A 360 8.48 -22.18 -3.51
C LEU A 360 9.65 -23.16 -3.53
N GLN A 361 9.41 -24.48 -3.40
CA GLN A 361 10.47 -25.49 -3.50
C GLN A 361 11.19 -25.43 -4.86
N LEU A 362 10.44 -25.26 -5.96
CA LEU A 362 11.01 -25.07 -7.29
C LEU A 362 11.81 -23.76 -7.38
N ALA A 363 11.29 -22.68 -6.80
CA ALA A 363 11.95 -21.38 -6.84
C ALA A 363 13.21 -21.33 -5.97
N GLU A 364 13.23 -21.96 -4.81
CA GLU A 364 14.41 -22.06 -3.95
C GLU A 364 15.58 -22.77 -4.67
N SER A 365 15.28 -23.79 -5.45
CA SER A 365 16.30 -24.55 -6.19
C SER A 365 16.68 -23.89 -7.52
N LEU A 366 15.71 -23.48 -8.33
CA LEU A 366 15.92 -23.02 -9.71
C LEU A 366 15.87 -21.49 -9.87
N GLY A 367 15.39 -20.77 -8.85
CA GLY A 367 15.19 -19.32 -8.89
C GLY A 367 16.44 -18.50 -9.25
N PRO A 368 17.62 -18.78 -8.66
CA PRO A 368 18.83 -18.09 -9.06
C PRO A 368 19.15 -18.18 -10.56
N ARG A 369 18.91 -19.33 -11.15
CA ARG A 369 19.08 -19.57 -12.60
C ARG A 369 18.01 -18.89 -13.46
N LEU A 370 16.81 -18.71 -12.90
CA LEU A 370 15.69 -18.00 -13.52
C LEU A 370 15.76 -16.49 -13.32
N GLY A 371 16.78 -15.97 -12.60
CA GLY A 371 16.92 -14.55 -12.28
C GLY A 371 15.91 -14.05 -11.27
N LEU A 372 15.38 -14.94 -10.42
CA LEU A 372 14.49 -14.60 -9.32
C LEU A 372 15.31 -14.33 -8.05
N ASP A 373 14.91 -13.32 -7.30
CA ASP A 373 15.48 -13.00 -5.98
C ASP A 373 14.48 -13.38 -4.86
N PRO A 374 14.90 -13.36 -3.58
CA PRO A 374 14.02 -13.72 -2.47
C PRO A 374 12.72 -12.89 -2.38
N ALA A 375 12.71 -11.65 -2.86
CA ALA A 375 11.51 -10.83 -2.88
C ALA A 375 10.50 -11.31 -3.94
N ASP A 376 10.98 -11.94 -5.02
CA ASP A 376 10.12 -12.54 -6.04
C ASP A 376 9.40 -13.80 -5.52
N TYR A 377 9.95 -14.47 -4.50
CA TYR A 377 9.32 -15.68 -3.92
C TYR A 377 8.01 -15.35 -3.21
N GLU A 378 7.93 -14.22 -2.50
CA GLU A 378 6.66 -13.78 -1.91
C GLU A 378 5.60 -13.46 -2.98
N LEU A 379 6.01 -12.86 -4.10
CA LEU A 379 5.09 -12.54 -5.20
C LEU A 379 4.63 -13.81 -5.92
N LEU A 380 5.53 -14.78 -6.10
CA LEU A 380 5.21 -16.10 -6.65
C LEU A 380 4.22 -16.84 -5.75
N GLU A 381 4.47 -16.87 -4.45
CA GLU A 381 3.60 -17.49 -3.45
C GLU A 381 2.20 -16.88 -3.48
N ALA A 382 2.11 -15.56 -3.40
CA ALA A 382 0.84 -14.84 -3.49
C ALA A 382 0.13 -15.12 -4.83
N GLY A 383 0.86 -15.11 -5.96
CA GLY A 383 0.33 -15.41 -7.28
C GLY A 383 -0.17 -16.85 -7.42
N ALA A 384 0.49 -17.81 -6.78
CA ALA A 384 0.09 -19.21 -6.72
C ALA A 384 -1.18 -19.41 -5.88
N LYS A 385 -1.18 -18.85 -4.65
CA LYS A 385 -2.33 -18.88 -3.75
C LYS A 385 -3.58 -18.23 -4.36
N LEU A 386 -3.42 -17.19 -5.17
CA LEU A 386 -4.53 -16.43 -5.78
C LEU A 386 -4.84 -16.87 -7.23
N ALA A 387 -4.19 -17.90 -7.76
CA ALA A 387 -4.38 -18.32 -9.14
C ALA A 387 -5.83 -18.71 -9.47
N ASN A 388 -6.56 -19.25 -8.51
CA ASN A 388 -7.91 -19.78 -8.65
C ASN A 388 -9.04 -18.86 -8.17
N VAL A 389 -8.77 -17.71 -7.53
CA VAL A 389 -9.81 -16.80 -7.01
C VAL A 389 -10.80 -16.31 -8.08
N GLY A 390 -10.45 -16.38 -9.35
CA GLY A 390 -11.35 -16.07 -10.46
C GLY A 390 -12.42 -17.13 -10.74
N LEU A 391 -12.33 -18.32 -10.14
CA LEU A 391 -13.38 -19.35 -10.20
C LEU A 391 -14.68 -18.85 -9.57
N PHE A 392 -14.59 -18.01 -8.55
CA PHE A 392 -15.72 -17.32 -7.94
C PHE A 392 -16.63 -16.60 -8.96
N ILE A 393 -16.04 -16.06 -10.03
CA ILE A 393 -16.79 -15.39 -11.09
C ILE A 393 -17.29 -16.42 -12.13
N SER A 394 -16.40 -17.27 -12.66
CA SER A 394 -16.74 -18.30 -13.64
C SER A 394 -15.58 -19.26 -13.90
N HIS A 395 -15.88 -20.54 -14.10
CA HIS A 395 -14.89 -21.54 -14.55
C HIS A 395 -14.32 -21.23 -15.95
N SER A 396 -15.13 -20.62 -16.84
CA SER A 396 -14.69 -20.26 -18.19
C SER A 396 -13.82 -19.02 -18.16
N GLY A 397 -12.52 -19.16 -18.44
CA GLY A 397 -11.59 -18.05 -18.46
C GLY A 397 -11.20 -17.53 -17.08
N HIS A 398 -11.35 -18.34 -16.02
CA HIS A 398 -11.08 -17.94 -14.63
C HIS A 398 -9.72 -17.27 -14.44
N HIS A 399 -8.68 -17.69 -15.15
CA HIS A 399 -7.36 -17.03 -15.10
C HIS A 399 -7.40 -15.53 -15.45
N LYS A 400 -8.34 -15.07 -16.30
CA LYS A 400 -8.57 -13.63 -16.57
C LYS A 400 -9.39 -12.99 -15.46
N HIS A 401 -10.29 -13.77 -14.86
CA HIS A 401 -11.06 -13.31 -13.70
C HIS A 401 -10.17 -13.21 -12.46
N SER A 402 -9.21 -14.14 -12.26
CA SER A 402 -8.20 -14.03 -11.20
C SER A 402 -7.38 -12.75 -11.34
N TYR A 403 -6.89 -12.44 -12.55
CA TYR A 403 -6.22 -11.16 -12.80
C TYR A 403 -7.11 -9.98 -12.41
N TYR A 404 -8.37 -9.98 -12.82
CA TYR A 404 -9.31 -8.90 -12.52
C TYR A 404 -9.57 -8.75 -11.01
N VAL A 405 -9.81 -9.87 -10.32
CA VAL A 405 -10.06 -9.89 -8.87
C VAL A 405 -8.84 -9.34 -8.12
N ILE A 406 -7.64 -9.87 -8.40
CA ILE A 406 -6.40 -9.45 -7.75
C ILE A 406 -6.14 -7.95 -8.01
N ARG A 407 -6.22 -7.52 -9.27
CA ARG A 407 -5.87 -6.15 -9.67
C ARG A 407 -6.83 -5.09 -9.12
N ASN A 408 -8.08 -5.45 -8.90
CA ASN A 408 -9.12 -4.55 -8.41
C ASN A 408 -9.52 -4.82 -6.96
N SER A 409 -8.85 -5.76 -6.28
CA SER A 409 -9.09 -6.02 -4.87
C SER A 409 -8.53 -4.89 -4.02
N GLU A 410 -9.30 -4.47 -3.05
CA GLU A 410 -8.87 -3.55 -2.01
C GLU A 410 -8.29 -4.28 -0.78
N HIS A 411 -8.23 -5.61 -0.79
CA HIS A 411 -7.84 -6.44 0.37
C HIS A 411 -6.34 -6.76 0.44
N LEU A 412 -5.57 -6.59 -0.65
CA LEU A 412 -4.14 -6.91 -0.67
C LEU A 412 -3.31 -5.82 0.02
N MET A 413 -3.18 -5.95 1.34
CA MET A 413 -2.37 -5.07 2.18
C MET A 413 -0.90 -5.46 2.15
N GLY A 414 -0.02 -4.49 2.35
CA GLY A 414 1.43 -4.72 2.37
C GLY A 414 2.10 -4.79 0.99
N PHE A 415 1.33 -4.86 -0.09
CA PHE A 415 1.83 -4.87 -1.46
C PHE A 415 1.71 -3.50 -2.12
N THR A 416 2.73 -3.12 -2.89
CA THR A 416 2.67 -1.94 -3.77
C THR A 416 1.79 -2.21 -4.99
N ASP A 417 1.35 -1.15 -5.68
CA ASP A 417 0.56 -1.30 -6.91
C ASP A 417 1.28 -2.12 -7.99
N ARG A 418 2.62 -1.97 -8.09
CA ARG A 418 3.48 -2.76 -8.98
C ARG A 418 3.50 -4.24 -8.58
N GLU A 419 3.66 -4.55 -7.31
CA GLU A 419 3.65 -5.93 -6.81
C GLU A 419 2.30 -6.59 -7.05
N ILE A 420 1.19 -5.88 -6.79
CA ILE A 420 -0.17 -6.37 -7.10
C ILE A 420 -0.33 -6.67 -8.59
N GLU A 421 0.22 -5.83 -9.47
CA GLU A 421 0.22 -6.10 -10.91
C GLU A 421 1.02 -7.36 -11.24
N LEU A 422 2.23 -7.55 -10.67
CA LEU A 422 3.02 -8.77 -10.91
C LEU A 422 2.31 -10.02 -10.43
N ILE A 423 1.74 -10.01 -9.22
CA ILE A 423 0.92 -11.10 -8.67
C ILE A 423 -0.26 -11.42 -9.60
N ALA A 424 -0.98 -10.40 -10.05
CA ALA A 424 -2.10 -10.55 -10.96
C ALA A 424 -1.69 -11.17 -12.31
N GLN A 425 -0.54 -10.77 -12.85
CA GLN A 425 0.01 -11.34 -14.09
C GLN A 425 0.43 -12.81 -13.89
N VAL A 426 1.07 -13.14 -12.78
CA VAL A 426 1.43 -14.53 -12.44
C VAL A 426 0.16 -15.40 -12.39
N ALA A 427 -0.86 -14.95 -11.67
CA ALA A 427 -2.16 -15.63 -11.61
C ALA A 427 -2.85 -15.72 -12.99
N ARG A 428 -2.75 -14.68 -13.83
CA ARG A 428 -3.34 -14.68 -15.19
C ARG A 428 -2.77 -15.76 -16.09
N TYR A 429 -1.46 -16.02 -15.98
CA TYR A 429 -0.77 -16.92 -16.90
C TYR A 429 -0.55 -18.34 -16.37
N HIS A 430 -1.10 -18.66 -15.21
CA HIS A 430 -1.03 -20.03 -14.67
C HIS A 430 -1.61 -21.09 -15.62
N ARG A 431 -2.48 -20.70 -16.56
CA ARG A 431 -3.18 -21.56 -17.51
C ARG A 431 -3.18 -20.96 -18.92
N LYS A 432 -3.25 -21.82 -19.94
CA LYS A 432 -3.35 -21.50 -21.39
C LYS A 432 -2.14 -20.75 -21.94
N GLY A 433 -2.33 -19.52 -22.46
CA GLY A 433 -1.30 -18.80 -23.21
C GLY A 433 -0.08 -18.43 -22.39
N ARG A 434 1.07 -18.24 -23.05
CA ARG A 434 2.28 -17.69 -22.44
C ARG A 434 2.17 -16.16 -22.34
N PRO A 435 2.87 -15.53 -21.38
CA PRO A 435 3.03 -14.06 -21.34
C PRO A 435 3.59 -13.54 -22.66
N ALA A 436 2.87 -12.62 -23.31
CA ALA A 436 3.24 -12.11 -24.62
C ALA A 436 2.87 -10.62 -24.76
N GLU A 437 3.66 -9.87 -25.53
CA GLU A 437 3.49 -8.43 -25.74
C GLU A 437 2.19 -8.04 -26.49
N LYS A 438 1.52 -8.99 -27.10
CA LYS A 438 0.17 -8.78 -27.65
C LYS A 438 -0.89 -8.54 -26.56
N HIS A 439 -0.60 -8.83 -25.30
CA HIS A 439 -1.46 -8.56 -24.16
C HIS A 439 -1.08 -7.22 -23.57
N ALA A 440 -1.97 -6.25 -23.67
CA ALA A 440 -1.69 -4.84 -23.38
C ALA A 440 -1.13 -4.62 -21.96
N GLU A 441 -1.74 -5.28 -20.96
CA GLU A 441 -1.34 -5.13 -19.57
C GLU A 441 0.08 -5.70 -19.31
N PHE A 442 0.42 -6.83 -19.94
CA PHE A 442 1.76 -7.40 -19.87
C PHE A 442 2.79 -6.55 -20.63
N ALA A 443 2.41 -6.02 -21.79
CA ALA A 443 3.28 -5.13 -22.59
C ALA A 443 3.61 -3.81 -21.86
N ALA A 444 2.71 -3.36 -20.98
CA ALA A 444 2.92 -2.14 -20.19
C ALA A 444 3.96 -2.30 -19.06
N LEU A 445 4.32 -3.53 -18.70
CA LEU A 445 5.36 -3.79 -17.72
C LEU A 445 6.75 -3.41 -18.24
N SER A 446 7.66 -3.06 -17.33
CA SER A 446 9.08 -2.91 -17.65
C SER A 446 9.66 -4.23 -18.20
N GLU A 447 10.78 -4.16 -18.92
CA GLU A 447 11.45 -5.35 -19.44
C GLU A 447 11.86 -6.29 -18.31
N VAL A 448 12.35 -5.73 -17.20
CA VAL A 448 12.71 -6.48 -15.98
C VAL A 448 11.50 -7.20 -15.41
N ASP A 449 10.36 -6.51 -15.27
CA ASP A 449 9.15 -7.13 -14.73
C ASP A 449 8.56 -8.18 -15.66
N ARG A 450 8.65 -7.98 -16.97
CA ARG A 450 8.25 -9.00 -17.94
C ARG A 450 9.08 -10.28 -17.82
N ALA A 451 10.40 -10.14 -17.56
CA ALA A 451 11.27 -11.27 -17.33
C ALA A 451 10.89 -11.99 -16.02
N ARG A 452 10.73 -11.25 -14.90
CA ARG A 452 10.29 -11.81 -13.62
C ARG A 452 8.97 -12.57 -13.72
N VAL A 453 7.96 -11.97 -14.35
CA VAL A 453 6.66 -12.64 -14.56
C VAL A 453 6.83 -13.93 -15.37
N ARG A 454 7.66 -13.95 -16.42
CA ARG A 454 7.91 -15.17 -17.19
C ARG A 454 8.53 -16.26 -16.32
N SER A 455 9.51 -15.92 -15.50
CA SER A 455 10.19 -16.84 -14.59
C SER A 455 9.24 -17.40 -13.52
N MET A 456 8.44 -16.54 -12.87
CA MET A 456 7.45 -16.99 -11.89
C MET A 456 6.34 -17.86 -12.52
N VAL A 457 5.86 -17.48 -13.69
CA VAL A 457 4.82 -18.24 -14.40
C VAL A 457 5.30 -19.63 -14.82
N CYS A 458 6.55 -19.78 -15.28
CA CYS A 458 7.05 -21.10 -15.66
C CYS A 458 7.13 -22.06 -14.46
N VAL A 459 7.52 -21.57 -13.30
CA VAL A 459 7.52 -22.32 -12.03
C VAL A 459 6.09 -22.70 -11.63
N LEU A 460 5.18 -21.72 -11.53
CA LEU A 460 3.79 -21.94 -11.13
C LEU A 460 3.07 -22.98 -11.99
N ARG A 461 3.29 -22.95 -13.30
CA ARG A 461 2.64 -23.89 -14.22
C ARG A 461 3.02 -25.35 -13.97
N VAL A 462 4.28 -25.59 -13.63
CA VAL A 462 4.76 -26.94 -13.29
C VAL A 462 4.17 -27.36 -11.95
N ALA A 463 4.22 -26.49 -10.94
CA ALA A 463 3.67 -26.76 -9.61
C ALA A 463 2.17 -27.13 -9.64
N ILE A 464 1.35 -26.40 -10.43
CA ILE A 464 -0.08 -26.76 -10.61
C ILE A 464 -0.25 -28.17 -11.25
N GLY A 465 0.73 -28.61 -12.05
CA GLY A 465 0.72 -29.98 -12.60
C GLY A 465 0.99 -31.03 -11.54
N MET A 466 1.74 -30.69 -10.50
CA MET A 466 2.15 -31.59 -9.42
C MET A 466 1.09 -31.81 -8.33
N ASP A 467 -0.03 -31.08 -8.36
CA ASP A 467 -1.18 -31.31 -7.48
C ASP A 467 -2.47 -31.42 -8.31
N ARG A 468 -2.46 -32.34 -9.27
CA ARG A 468 -3.54 -32.50 -10.25
C ARG A 468 -4.81 -33.07 -9.65
N ASN A 469 -4.68 -33.97 -8.69
CA ASN A 469 -5.80 -34.60 -7.99
C ASN A 469 -6.37 -33.71 -6.85
N HIS A 470 -5.68 -32.62 -6.50
CA HIS A 470 -6.02 -31.75 -5.38
C HIS A 470 -6.06 -32.50 -4.03
N ASP A 471 -5.16 -33.46 -3.86
CA ASP A 471 -5.07 -34.28 -2.64
C ASP A 471 -3.77 -34.08 -1.86
N GLY A 472 -2.89 -33.20 -2.36
CA GLY A 472 -1.61 -32.90 -1.71
C GLY A 472 -0.64 -34.07 -1.66
N ALA A 473 -0.78 -35.04 -2.57
CA ALA A 473 0.00 -36.28 -2.55
C ALA A 473 1.51 -36.09 -2.72
N VAL A 474 1.95 -35.00 -3.37
CA VAL A 474 3.36 -34.63 -3.48
C VAL A 474 3.77 -33.83 -2.26
N GLU A 475 4.59 -34.44 -1.38
CA GLU A 475 5.03 -33.80 -0.13
C GLU A 475 6.31 -32.97 -0.32
N ARG A 476 7.22 -33.41 -1.21
CA ARG A 476 8.53 -32.80 -1.41
C ARG A 476 9.03 -33.01 -2.84
N LEU A 477 9.93 -32.10 -3.27
CA LEU A 477 10.65 -32.20 -4.54
C LEU A 477 12.13 -32.42 -4.27
N ASP A 478 12.73 -33.42 -4.91
CA ASP A 478 14.18 -33.58 -4.96
C ASP A 478 14.65 -33.15 -6.35
N ILE A 479 15.45 -32.07 -6.41
CA ILE A 479 15.82 -31.40 -7.65
C ILE A 479 17.33 -31.52 -7.86
N ASP A 480 17.72 -32.09 -8.99
CA ASP A 480 19.10 -32.18 -9.46
C ASP A 480 19.25 -31.37 -10.75
N ASP A 481 20.18 -30.41 -10.74
CA ASP A 481 20.44 -29.46 -11.84
C ASP A 481 21.92 -29.49 -12.21
N ASP A 482 22.26 -30.11 -13.35
CA ASP A 482 23.63 -30.17 -13.87
C ASP A 482 23.94 -29.09 -14.92
N GLY A 483 23.00 -28.19 -15.17
CA GLY A 483 23.10 -27.09 -16.14
C GLY A 483 22.39 -27.36 -17.45
N ASP A 484 22.58 -28.51 -18.09
CA ASP A 484 21.92 -28.87 -19.35
C ASP A 484 20.67 -29.71 -19.13
N HIS A 485 20.59 -30.37 -17.99
CA HIS A 485 19.48 -31.26 -17.61
C HIS A 485 19.05 -30.96 -16.17
N VAL A 486 17.74 -30.79 -15.98
CA VAL A 486 17.10 -30.61 -14.68
C VAL A 486 16.18 -31.81 -14.43
N ARG A 487 16.51 -32.61 -13.41
CA ARG A 487 15.70 -33.71 -12.95
C ARG A 487 14.93 -33.33 -11.70
N ILE A 488 13.61 -33.45 -11.76
CA ILE A 488 12.71 -33.15 -10.63
C ILE A 488 12.05 -34.48 -10.24
N GLU A 489 12.34 -34.95 -9.04
CA GLU A 489 11.74 -36.16 -8.48
C GLU A 489 10.64 -35.77 -7.51
N LEU A 490 9.42 -36.25 -7.79
CA LEU A 490 8.27 -36.05 -6.90
C LEU A 490 8.34 -37.09 -5.79
N VAL A 491 8.27 -36.66 -4.55
CA VAL A 491 8.29 -37.52 -3.37
C VAL A 491 6.97 -37.34 -2.60
N GLY A 492 6.28 -38.45 -2.37
CA GLY A 492 5.05 -38.51 -1.59
C GLY A 492 5.14 -39.56 -0.47
N ALA A 493 4.02 -39.81 0.18
CA ALA A 493 3.93 -40.86 1.20
C ALA A 493 4.32 -42.26 0.62
N PRO A 494 4.87 -43.15 1.44
CA PRO A 494 5.24 -44.50 0.97
C PRO A 494 4.07 -45.24 0.30
N GLY A 495 4.25 -45.59 -0.99
CA GLY A 495 3.22 -46.27 -1.79
C GLY A 495 2.20 -45.35 -2.48
N ALA A 496 2.39 -44.04 -2.46
CA ALA A 496 1.58 -43.10 -3.23
C ALA A 496 1.85 -43.25 -4.72
N ASP A 497 0.80 -43.29 -5.54
CA ASP A 497 0.90 -43.26 -7.01
C ASP A 497 0.89 -41.80 -7.49
N LEU A 498 2.05 -41.28 -7.85
CA LEU A 498 2.22 -39.92 -8.35
C LEU A 498 2.32 -39.85 -9.88
N SER A 499 1.87 -40.89 -10.57
CA SER A 499 1.97 -40.97 -12.03
C SER A 499 1.22 -39.88 -12.77
N LEU A 500 0.05 -39.45 -12.27
CA LEU A 500 -0.74 -38.40 -12.86
C LEU A 500 -0.12 -37.02 -12.65
N GLU A 501 0.42 -36.77 -11.46
CA GLU A 501 1.12 -35.55 -11.09
C GLU A 501 2.38 -35.38 -11.95
N ALA A 502 3.19 -36.43 -12.06
CA ALA A 502 4.38 -36.43 -12.91
C ALA A 502 4.04 -36.20 -14.39
N TYR A 503 3.01 -36.88 -14.90
CA TYR A 503 2.54 -36.69 -16.28
C TYR A 503 2.07 -35.26 -16.52
N THR A 504 1.21 -34.73 -15.67
CA THR A 504 0.64 -33.38 -15.85
C THR A 504 1.66 -32.28 -15.65
N ALA A 505 2.62 -32.45 -14.76
CA ALA A 505 3.75 -31.53 -14.57
C ALA A 505 4.66 -31.56 -15.81
N THR A 506 4.97 -32.74 -16.37
CA THR A 506 5.76 -32.89 -17.61
C THR A 506 5.10 -32.16 -18.78
N GLU A 507 3.79 -32.34 -19.00
CA GLU A 507 3.05 -31.62 -20.04
C GLU A 507 3.12 -30.07 -19.91
N ARG A 508 3.42 -29.55 -18.71
CA ARG A 508 3.49 -28.12 -18.42
C ARG A 508 4.92 -27.59 -18.29
N SER A 509 5.94 -28.45 -18.34
CA SER A 509 7.35 -28.09 -18.12
C SER A 509 8.02 -27.36 -19.29
N ASN A 510 7.44 -27.37 -20.50
CA ASN A 510 8.04 -26.77 -21.69
C ASN A 510 8.45 -25.28 -21.50
N MET A 511 7.69 -24.51 -20.73
CA MET A 511 8.04 -23.12 -20.49
C MET A 511 9.20 -22.99 -19.51
N LEU A 512 9.29 -23.88 -18.53
CA LEU A 512 10.40 -23.95 -17.58
C LEU A 512 11.69 -24.35 -18.30
N ALA A 513 11.63 -25.36 -19.16
CA ALA A 513 12.75 -25.78 -20.01
C ALA A 513 13.29 -24.65 -20.88
N ASP A 514 12.38 -23.90 -21.54
CA ASP A 514 12.76 -22.72 -22.34
C ASP A 514 13.42 -21.62 -21.49
N CYS A 515 12.91 -21.36 -20.28
CA CYS A 515 13.47 -20.32 -19.39
C CYS A 515 14.84 -20.72 -18.82
N LEU A 516 15.06 -22.01 -18.55
CA LEU A 516 16.33 -22.52 -18.06
C LEU A 516 17.35 -22.76 -19.18
N GLY A 517 16.89 -22.87 -20.43
CA GLY A 517 17.73 -23.31 -21.55
C GLY A 517 18.22 -24.77 -21.37
N ALA A 518 17.45 -25.62 -20.71
CA ALA A 518 17.79 -26.98 -20.32
C ALA A 518 16.64 -27.96 -20.59
N THR A 519 16.94 -29.26 -20.66
CA THR A 519 15.90 -30.30 -20.63
C THR A 519 15.37 -30.48 -19.21
N VAL A 520 14.05 -30.60 -19.05
CA VAL A 520 13.41 -30.84 -17.75
C VAL A 520 12.77 -32.23 -17.76
N GLU A 521 13.21 -33.08 -16.87
CA GLU A 521 12.67 -34.41 -16.63
C GLU A 521 11.95 -34.46 -15.29
N ILE A 522 10.69 -34.94 -15.28
CA ILE A 522 9.90 -35.06 -14.05
C ILE A 522 9.59 -36.52 -13.83
N VAL A 523 10.02 -37.04 -12.68
CA VAL A 523 9.91 -38.46 -12.31
C VAL A 523 9.34 -38.62 -10.92
N TRP A 524 8.96 -39.83 -10.54
CA TRP A 524 8.63 -40.19 -9.15
C TRP A 524 9.22 -41.55 -8.83
N ALA A 525 9.53 -41.77 -7.55
CA ALA A 525 9.93 -43.11 -7.09
C ALA A 525 8.69 -44.00 -6.90
N LEU A 526 8.75 -45.22 -7.41
CA LEU A 526 7.73 -46.25 -7.19
C LEU A 526 7.82 -46.81 -5.76
#